data_4cb2d21c0d476a59f1d0a5cffc2eb42e
#
_entry.id   4cb2d21c0d476a59f1d0a5cffc2eb42e
#
_cell.length_a   1.000
_cell.length_b   1.000
_cell.length_c   1.000
_cell.angle_alpha   90.00
_cell.angle_beta   90.00
_cell.angle_gamma   90.00
#
_symmetry.space_group_name_H-M   'P 1'
#
loop_
_entity.id
_entity.type
_entity.pdbx_description
1 polymer ?
#
loop_
_entity_poly.entity_id
_entity_poly.type
_entity_poly.pdbx_seq_one_letter_code
_entity_poly.pdbx_strand_id
1 'polypeptide(L)'
;MREKKTIFMLNLNGYAPEITELTYPLIEAYARKIGAGIHTITERKFPEWPLTYEKLQIFELAQQMENDWNIYIDSDALVHPDTPDLTAMIPRDTVGHFWSDFAPVRWRRDRFFERDGRNIGSGNWLTVASSICVDLWHPLDDLTPQQAIANIFPTVAERRSAVIDPSHLIDDYVLSRNIAKYGLKFRRLKELFEENGFKEVRDAQGRVIAQGVYFFYHHYLFDAKQKVAELKKAIRAWGIVELMGYSFEETPVDKAEQIKGWMTRPELEWLYEKVQGMDTVAAFGNFMGRSTYALCAGALGNNGGPHGKVYAIDPFIFSGDWAKYVNPNIGLKPGEDFSGEFLKNVGHFQNLVTLKKSSLDAAKDPAVPAEVEMSFFDDDHSYEALMANLEAWDHRTTKLICGHDFTDPMYPGVKQAVYEFYGKDRVKQGPDSIWYIQK
;
A
#
# COMPACT_ATOMS: atom_id res chain seq x y z
N MET A 1 -21.61 -17.40 -33.70
CA MET A 1 -20.26 -17.81 -33.30
C MET A 1 -20.00 -17.17 -31.94
N ARG A 2 -19.26 -17.83 -31.08
CA ARG A 2 -18.86 -17.24 -29.78
C ARG A 2 -17.76 -16.22 -30.06
N GLU A 3 -17.84 -15.01 -29.48
CA GLU A 3 -16.81 -13.99 -29.64
C GLU A 3 -15.47 -14.48 -29.11
N LYS A 4 -14.42 -14.22 -29.85
CA LYS A 4 -13.05 -14.58 -29.48
C LYS A 4 -12.43 -13.48 -28.64
N LYS A 5 -12.10 -13.82 -27.40
CA LYS A 5 -11.55 -12.89 -26.40
C LYS A 5 -10.16 -13.34 -25.99
N THR A 6 -9.23 -12.41 -25.88
CA THR A 6 -7.89 -12.68 -25.33
C THR A 6 -7.52 -11.66 -24.25
N ILE A 7 -7.06 -12.17 -23.11
CA ILE A 7 -6.41 -11.38 -22.06
C ILE A 7 -4.92 -11.37 -22.37
N PHE A 8 -4.37 -10.18 -22.53
CA PHE A 8 -2.94 -9.93 -22.71
C PHE A 8 -2.32 -9.50 -21.39
N MET A 9 -1.15 -10.05 -21.09
CA MET A 9 -0.31 -9.66 -19.96
C MET A 9 1.12 -9.41 -20.44
N LEU A 10 1.87 -8.59 -19.72
CA LEU A 10 3.29 -8.34 -19.99
C LEU A 10 4.13 -8.93 -18.85
N ASN A 11 4.98 -9.91 -19.16
CA ASN A 11 5.90 -10.53 -18.20
C ASN A 11 7.26 -10.77 -18.86
N LEU A 12 8.04 -9.72 -18.96
CA LEU A 12 9.36 -9.78 -19.55
C LEU A 12 10.39 -10.29 -18.52
N ASN A 13 11.27 -11.18 -18.97
CA ASN A 13 12.38 -11.71 -18.16
C ASN A 13 11.95 -12.39 -16.85
N GLY A 14 10.75 -12.93 -16.77
CA GLY A 14 10.25 -13.58 -15.55
C GLY A 14 10.03 -12.59 -14.39
N TYR A 15 9.44 -11.45 -14.67
CA TYR A 15 9.16 -10.40 -13.69
C TYR A 15 8.50 -10.93 -12.41
N ALA A 16 9.16 -10.68 -11.27
CA ALA A 16 8.66 -10.85 -9.92
C ALA A 16 7.77 -12.10 -9.72
N PRO A 17 8.35 -13.33 -9.71
CA PRO A 17 7.58 -14.58 -9.52
C PRO A 17 6.67 -14.54 -8.29
N GLU A 18 7.14 -13.94 -7.19
CA GLU A 18 6.40 -13.78 -5.94
C GLU A 18 5.11 -12.93 -6.07
N ILE A 19 5.05 -12.07 -7.08
CA ILE A 19 3.85 -11.29 -7.41
C ILE A 19 2.94 -12.11 -8.32
N THR A 20 3.50 -12.71 -9.38
CA THR A 20 2.71 -13.44 -10.37
C THR A 20 2.10 -14.72 -9.81
N GLU A 21 2.70 -15.34 -8.80
CA GLU A 21 2.08 -16.43 -8.02
C GLU A 21 0.77 -16.03 -7.34
N LEU A 22 0.62 -14.75 -6.99
CA LEU A 22 -0.61 -14.22 -6.38
C LEU A 22 -1.65 -13.79 -7.44
N THR A 23 -1.20 -13.24 -8.57
CA THR A 23 -2.08 -12.59 -9.53
C THR A 23 -2.57 -13.53 -10.63
N TYR A 24 -1.71 -14.40 -11.15
CA TYR A 24 -2.04 -15.27 -12.28
C TYR A 24 -3.20 -16.22 -12.03
N PRO A 25 -3.31 -16.92 -10.86
CA PRO A 25 -4.45 -17.77 -10.61
C PRO A 25 -5.80 -17.06 -10.71
N LEU A 26 -5.83 -15.77 -10.29
CA LEU A 26 -7.02 -14.95 -10.36
C LEU A 26 -7.35 -14.50 -11.80
N ILE A 27 -6.32 -14.10 -12.55
CA ILE A 27 -6.49 -13.74 -13.97
C ILE A 27 -6.94 -14.96 -14.78
N GLU A 28 -6.38 -16.14 -14.52
CA GLU A 28 -6.81 -17.39 -15.17
C GLU A 28 -8.25 -17.78 -14.79
N ALA A 29 -8.64 -17.62 -13.53
CA ALA A 29 -10.02 -17.86 -13.12
C ALA A 29 -10.99 -16.92 -13.86
N TYR A 30 -10.63 -15.65 -13.98
CA TYR A 30 -11.40 -14.67 -14.74
C TYR A 30 -11.47 -15.03 -16.24
N ALA A 31 -10.35 -15.38 -16.86
CA ALA A 31 -10.30 -15.80 -18.25
C ALA A 31 -11.23 -16.99 -18.52
N ARG A 32 -11.17 -18.03 -17.69
CA ARG A 32 -12.08 -19.20 -17.74
C ARG A 32 -13.55 -18.78 -17.64
N LYS A 33 -13.87 -17.89 -16.70
CA LYS A 33 -15.24 -17.38 -16.48
C LYS A 33 -15.82 -16.70 -17.71
N ILE A 34 -15.06 -15.82 -18.35
CA ILE A 34 -15.53 -15.05 -19.51
C ILE A 34 -15.29 -15.77 -20.86
N GLY A 35 -14.63 -16.93 -20.81
CA GLY A 35 -14.28 -17.73 -21.99
C GLY A 35 -13.24 -17.07 -22.87
N ALA A 36 -12.29 -16.37 -22.27
CA ALA A 36 -11.15 -15.75 -22.93
C ALA A 36 -9.93 -16.69 -22.93
N GLY A 37 -9.09 -16.57 -23.98
CA GLY A 37 -7.71 -17.06 -23.95
C GLY A 37 -6.81 -16.11 -23.18
N ILE A 38 -5.61 -16.59 -22.82
CA ILE A 38 -4.54 -15.76 -22.21
C ILE A 38 -3.34 -15.77 -23.13
N HIS A 39 -2.73 -14.61 -23.34
CA HIS A 39 -1.46 -14.44 -24.03
C HIS A 39 -0.53 -13.57 -23.19
N THR A 40 0.57 -14.15 -22.73
CA THR A 40 1.60 -13.41 -21.99
C THR A 40 2.73 -13.02 -22.94
N ILE A 41 2.98 -11.72 -23.07
CA ILE A 41 4.10 -11.16 -23.82
C ILE A 41 5.35 -11.33 -22.96
N THR A 42 6.28 -12.20 -23.41
CA THR A 42 7.49 -12.57 -22.68
C THR A 42 8.78 -12.12 -23.38
N GLU A 43 8.67 -11.68 -24.64
CA GLU A 43 9.80 -11.29 -25.47
C GLU A 43 9.70 -9.84 -25.90
N ARG A 44 10.84 -9.20 -26.09
CA ARG A 44 10.91 -7.82 -26.58
C ARG A 44 10.87 -7.77 -28.10
N LYS A 45 9.91 -7.00 -28.61
CA LYS A 45 9.82 -6.64 -30.03
C LYS A 45 10.39 -5.25 -30.31
N PHE A 46 10.36 -4.37 -29.33
CA PHE A 46 10.79 -2.98 -29.42
C PHE A 46 11.96 -2.68 -28.45
N PRO A 47 13.15 -3.29 -28.65
CA PRO A 47 14.24 -3.25 -27.67
C PRO A 47 14.78 -1.83 -27.40
N GLU A 48 14.60 -0.88 -28.32
CA GLU A 48 14.99 0.51 -28.19
C GLU A 48 14.02 1.36 -27.34
N TRP A 49 12.82 0.83 -27.07
CA TRP A 49 11.79 1.47 -26.27
C TRP A 49 11.83 1.02 -24.80
N PRO A 50 11.28 1.82 -23.86
CA PRO A 50 11.06 1.34 -22.48
C PRO A 50 10.23 0.07 -22.42
N LEU A 51 10.38 -0.72 -21.32
CA LEU A 51 9.73 -2.03 -21.19
C LEU A 51 8.20 -2.00 -21.34
N THR A 52 7.55 -0.97 -20.80
CA THR A 52 6.08 -0.84 -20.88
C THR A 52 5.57 -0.61 -22.29
N TYR A 53 6.43 -0.17 -23.20
CA TYR A 53 6.08 -0.01 -24.62
C TYR A 53 5.77 -1.34 -25.32
N GLU A 54 6.25 -2.45 -24.78
CA GLU A 54 5.99 -3.79 -25.33
C GLU A 54 4.50 -4.18 -25.30
N LYS A 55 3.66 -3.48 -24.53
CA LYS A 55 2.18 -3.60 -24.59
C LYS A 55 1.64 -3.34 -25.99
N LEU A 56 2.34 -2.56 -26.81
CA LEU A 56 1.92 -2.24 -28.17
C LEU A 56 2.05 -3.42 -29.16
N GLN A 57 2.69 -4.52 -28.75
CA GLN A 57 2.64 -5.78 -29.49
C GLN A 57 1.20 -6.29 -29.67
N ILE A 58 0.29 -5.88 -28.77
CA ILE A 58 -1.13 -6.26 -28.82
C ILE A 58 -1.75 -5.86 -30.17
N PHE A 59 -1.33 -4.75 -30.79
CA PHE A 59 -1.83 -4.33 -32.08
C PHE A 59 -1.74 -5.43 -33.14
N GLU A 60 -0.59 -6.03 -33.30
CA GLU A 60 -0.35 -7.07 -34.29
C GLU A 60 -0.87 -8.43 -33.81
N LEU A 61 -0.64 -8.80 -32.53
CA LEU A 61 -1.09 -10.06 -31.97
C LEU A 61 -2.62 -10.19 -32.03
N ALA A 62 -3.35 -9.13 -31.75
CA ALA A 62 -4.82 -9.13 -31.80
C ALA A 62 -5.34 -9.40 -33.21
N GLN A 63 -4.68 -8.85 -34.23
CA GLN A 63 -5.02 -9.08 -35.66
C GLN A 63 -4.66 -10.49 -36.09
N GLN A 64 -3.46 -10.98 -35.75
CA GLN A 64 -3.02 -12.35 -36.04
C GLN A 64 -3.91 -13.41 -35.40
N MET A 65 -4.39 -13.12 -34.19
CA MET A 65 -5.31 -13.99 -33.48
C MET A 65 -6.76 -13.84 -33.91
N GLU A 66 -7.10 -12.87 -34.75
CA GLU A 66 -8.47 -12.57 -35.17
C GLU A 66 -9.41 -12.41 -33.95
N ASN A 67 -8.99 -11.64 -32.96
CA ASN A 67 -9.77 -11.43 -31.75
C ASN A 67 -10.94 -10.47 -31.99
N ASP A 68 -12.10 -10.77 -31.40
CA ASP A 68 -13.20 -9.82 -31.28
C ASP A 68 -12.97 -8.81 -30.18
N TRP A 69 -12.33 -9.27 -29.08
CA TRP A 69 -12.02 -8.47 -27.90
C TRP A 69 -10.62 -8.71 -27.38
N ASN A 70 -9.97 -7.62 -26.99
CA ASN A 70 -8.65 -7.58 -26.40
C ASN A 70 -8.73 -6.94 -25.01
N ILE A 71 -8.26 -7.63 -24.00
CA ILE A 71 -8.24 -7.18 -22.61
C ILE A 71 -6.78 -7.16 -22.18
N TYR A 72 -6.27 -6.01 -21.82
CA TYR A 72 -4.94 -5.93 -21.19
C TYR A 72 -5.08 -5.85 -19.67
N ILE A 73 -4.32 -6.66 -18.96
CA ILE A 73 -4.22 -6.66 -17.49
C ILE A 73 -2.74 -6.73 -17.11
N ASP A 74 -2.25 -5.79 -16.28
CA ASP A 74 -0.88 -5.88 -15.78
C ASP A 74 -0.67 -7.15 -14.97
N SER A 75 0.49 -7.77 -15.10
CA SER A 75 0.84 -9.02 -14.42
C SER A 75 0.85 -8.93 -12.89
N ASP A 76 0.85 -7.72 -12.34
CA ASP A 76 0.80 -7.42 -10.92
C ASP A 76 -0.56 -6.90 -10.43
N ALA A 77 -1.60 -7.08 -11.24
CA ALA A 77 -2.98 -6.74 -10.89
C ALA A 77 -3.76 -7.96 -10.39
N LEU A 78 -4.53 -7.78 -9.32
CA LEU A 78 -5.50 -8.79 -8.85
C LEU A 78 -6.84 -8.60 -9.55
N VAL A 79 -7.49 -9.71 -9.86
CA VAL A 79 -8.85 -9.76 -10.43
C VAL A 79 -9.73 -10.61 -9.54
N HIS A 80 -10.80 -10.04 -8.99
CA HIS A 80 -11.73 -10.79 -8.14
C HIS A 80 -12.46 -11.86 -8.95
N PRO A 81 -12.70 -13.09 -8.42
CA PRO A 81 -13.41 -14.15 -9.14
C PRO A 81 -14.81 -13.75 -9.62
N ASP A 82 -15.49 -12.87 -8.88
CA ASP A 82 -16.82 -12.38 -9.23
C ASP A 82 -16.84 -11.29 -10.31
N THR A 83 -15.69 -10.85 -10.79
CA THR A 83 -15.60 -9.82 -11.85
C THR A 83 -16.53 -10.17 -13.03
N PRO A 84 -17.41 -9.24 -13.43
CA PRO A 84 -18.27 -9.44 -14.60
C PRO A 84 -17.44 -9.46 -15.89
N ASP A 85 -18.03 -9.97 -16.96
CA ASP A 85 -17.45 -9.90 -18.28
C ASP A 85 -17.43 -8.44 -18.79
N LEU A 86 -16.27 -7.79 -18.73
CA LEU A 86 -16.10 -6.39 -19.13
C LEU A 86 -16.48 -6.16 -20.61
N THR A 87 -16.31 -7.16 -21.47
CA THR A 87 -16.65 -7.03 -22.88
C THR A 87 -18.16 -6.91 -23.13
N ALA A 88 -18.97 -7.40 -22.19
CA ALA A 88 -20.42 -7.25 -22.24
C ALA A 88 -20.90 -5.88 -21.71
N MET A 89 -20.04 -5.12 -21.04
CA MET A 89 -20.38 -3.84 -20.42
C MET A 89 -19.97 -2.64 -21.29
N ILE A 90 -19.13 -2.84 -22.29
CA ILE A 90 -18.52 -1.78 -23.09
C ILE A 90 -19.01 -1.90 -24.54
N PRO A 91 -19.48 -0.80 -25.17
CA PRO A 91 -19.81 -0.80 -26.60
C PRO A 91 -18.58 -1.14 -27.45
N ARG A 92 -18.78 -1.85 -28.55
CA ARG A 92 -17.68 -2.29 -29.44
C ARG A 92 -16.84 -1.14 -30.01
N ASP A 93 -17.42 0.03 -30.19
CA ASP A 93 -16.74 1.24 -30.71
C ASP A 93 -16.12 2.10 -29.60
N THR A 94 -15.98 1.54 -28.40
CA THR A 94 -15.52 2.27 -27.21
C THR A 94 -14.41 1.51 -26.51
N VAL A 95 -13.36 2.22 -26.12
CA VAL A 95 -12.29 1.71 -25.26
C VAL A 95 -12.73 1.82 -23.81
N GLY A 96 -12.68 0.72 -23.06
CA GLY A 96 -12.77 0.73 -21.60
C GLY A 96 -11.39 0.85 -21.00
N HIS A 97 -11.15 1.88 -20.18
CA HIS A 97 -9.84 2.16 -19.65
C HIS A 97 -9.91 2.45 -18.15
N PHE A 98 -9.03 1.82 -17.39
CA PHE A 98 -8.88 2.16 -15.97
C PHE A 98 -8.13 3.48 -15.85
N TRP A 99 -8.58 4.29 -14.91
CA TRP A 99 -8.04 5.60 -14.66
C TRP A 99 -7.79 5.78 -13.16
N SER A 100 -6.53 5.96 -12.78
CA SER A 100 -6.17 6.17 -11.39
C SER A 100 -6.58 7.58 -10.90
N ASP A 101 -7.31 7.61 -9.78
CA ASP A 101 -7.62 8.84 -9.04
C ASP A 101 -6.53 9.23 -8.02
N PHE A 102 -5.41 8.50 -7.98
CA PHE A 102 -4.30 8.81 -7.12
C PHE A 102 -3.76 10.23 -7.41
N ALA A 103 -3.74 11.10 -6.39
CA ALA A 103 -3.50 12.54 -6.57
C ALA A 103 -2.23 12.91 -7.38
N PRO A 104 -1.03 12.30 -7.16
CA PRO A 104 0.15 12.57 -7.99
C PRO A 104 -0.02 12.19 -9.45
N VAL A 105 -0.73 11.08 -9.74
CA VAL A 105 -1.01 10.63 -11.10
C VAL A 105 -2.03 11.55 -11.77
N ARG A 106 -3.10 11.91 -11.04
CA ARG A 106 -4.13 12.84 -11.52
C ARG A 106 -3.55 14.20 -11.88
N TRP A 107 -2.68 14.77 -11.02
CA TRP A 107 -2.05 16.06 -11.29
C TRP A 107 -1.20 16.04 -12.58
N ARG A 108 -0.42 14.96 -12.82
CA ARG A 108 0.36 14.80 -14.05
C ARG A 108 -0.53 14.62 -15.26
N ARG A 109 -1.56 13.78 -15.12
CA ARG A 109 -2.57 13.57 -16.15
C ARG A 109 -3.18 14.88 -16.58
N ASP A 110 -3.74 15.64 -15.64
CA ASP A 110 -4.48 16.86 -15.94
C ASP A 110 -3.58 17.86 -16.68
N ARG A 111 -2.36 18.10 -16.21
CA ARG A 111 -1.41 18.98 -16.91
C ARG A 111 -0.96 18.46 -18.26
N PHE A 112 -0.71 17.17 -18.36
CA PHE A 112 -0.26 16.54 -19.60
C PHE A 112 -1.35 16.53 -20.66
N PHE A 113 -2.59 16.24 -20.29
CA PHE A 113 -3.70 16.15 -21.22
C PHE A 113 -4.36 17.49 -21.53
N GLU A 114 -4.43 18.41 -20.59
CA GLU A 114 -4.84 19.79 -20.87
C GLU A 114 -3.99 20.43 -21.95
N ARG A 115 -2.67 20.30 -21.86
CA ARG A 115 -1.76 20.85 -22.86
C ARG A 115 -1.96 20.29 -24.25
N ASP A 116 -2.17 18.99 -24.38
CA ASP A 116 -2.19 18.27 -25.65
C ASP A 116 -3.62 17.98 -26.15
N GLY A 117 -4.65 18.43 -25.46
CA GLY A 117 -6.05 18.19 -25.80
C GLY A 117 -6.47 16.71 -25.69
N ARG A 118 -5.75 15.91 -24.90
CA ARG A 118 -6.02 14.48 -24.73
C ARG A 118 -6.93 14.23 -23.55
N ASN A 119 -7.78 13.22 -23.68
CA ASN A 119 -8.87 12.97 -22.73
C ASN A 119 -8.69 11.76 -21.83
N ILE A 120 -7.63 10.96 -21.98
CA ILE A 120 -7.36 9.84 -21.11
C ILE A 120 -6.13 10.06 -20.24
N GLY A 121 -6.21 9.53 -19.04
CA GLY A 121 -5.18 9.64 -18.04
C GLY A 121 -4.26 8.43 -18.01
N SER A 122 -3.30 8.48 -17.11
CA SER A 122 -2.41 7.38 -16.78
C SER A 122 -3.12 6.27 -16.01
N GLY A 123 -2.59 5.06 -16.07
CA GLY A 123 -3.10 3.89 -15.35
C GLY A 123 -3.45 2.73 -16.26
N ASN A 124 -2.64 2.47 -17.27
CA ASN A 124 -2.85 1.41 -18.29
C ASN A 124 -2.65 -0.01 -17.77
N TRP A 125 -2.98 -0.28 -16.54
CA TRP A 125 -2.90 -1.62 -15.97
C TRP A 125 -4.13 -2.48 -16.28
N LEU A 126 -5.23 -1.86 -16.73
CA LEU A 126 -6.44 -2.53 -17.18
C LEU A 126 -7.06 -1.74 -18.35
N THR A 127 -7.15 -2.38 -19.50
CA THR A 127 -7.73 -1.78 -20.71
C THR A 127 -8.49 -2.82 -21.50
N VAL A 128 -9.67 -2.47 -22.01
CA VAL A 128 -10.54 -3.35 -22.81
C VAL A 128 -10.91 -2.65 -24.12
N ALA A 129 -10.65 -3.29 -25.23
CA ALA A 129 -11.01 -2.78 -26.55
C ALA A 129 -11.41 -3.91 -27.51
N SER A 130 -12.44 -3.69 -28.30
CA SER A 130 -12.79 -4.61 -29.36
C SER A 130 -11.82 -4.51 -30.56
N SER A 131 -11.98 -5.40 -31.55
CA SER A 131 -11.22 -5.34 -32.79
C SER A 131 -11.40 -4.01 -33.55
N ILE A 132 -12.52 -3.32 -33.40
CA ILE A 132 -12.77 -2.00 -34.01
C ILE A 132 -11.85 -0.92 -33.45
N CYS A 133 -11.45 -1.07 -32.15
CA CYS A 133 -10.61 -0.12 -31.44
C CYS A 133 -9.16 -0.59 -31.31
N VAL A 134 -8.70 -1.56 -32.11
CA VAL A 134 -7.34 -2.14 -31.98
C VAL A 134 -6.22 -1.13 -32.20
N ASP A 135 -6.49 -0.06 -32.95
CA ASP A 135 -5.55 1.06 -33.16
C ASP A 135 -5.14 1.77 -31.86
N LEU A 136 -5.83 1.48 -30.77
CA LEU A 136 -5.40 1.90 -29.44
C LEU A 136 -3.94 1.50 -29.17
N TRP A 137 -3.53 0.31 -29.56
CA TRP A 137 -2.17 -0.22 -29.37
C TRP A 137 -1.27 -0.05 -30.59
N HIS A 138 -1.63 0.79 -31.55
CA HIS A 138 -0.78 1.02 -32.73
C HIS A 138 0.58 1.62 -32.27
N PRO A 139 1.71 1.00 -32.62
CA PRO A 139 3.03 1.56 -32.32
C PRO A 139 3.23 2.94 -32.94
N LEU A 140 4.06 3.77 -32.33
CA LEU A 140 4.41 5.08 -32.89
C LEU A 140 5.20 4.92 -34.18
N ASP A 141 4.76 5.60 -35.24
CA ASP A 141 5.35 5.61 -36.58
C ASP A 141 6.03 6.93 -36.93
N ASP A 142 5.94 7.94 -36.06
CA ASP A 142 6.35 9.33 -36.32
C ASP A 142 7.25 9.95 -35.26
N LEU A 143 7.59 9.22 -34.20
CA LEU A 143 8.47 9.67 -33.12
C LEU A 143 9.51 8.60 -32.78
N THR A 144 10.74 9.05 -32.50
CA THR A 144 11.73 8.20 -31.84
C THR A 144 11.45 8.06 -30.36
N PRO A 145 12.02 7.03 -29.67
CA PRO A 145 11.89 6.88 -28.22
C PRO A 145 12.25 8.16 -27.44
N GLN A 146 13.35 8.80 -27.80
CA GLN A 146 13.83 10.02 -27.16
C GLN A 146 12.85 11.18 -27.34
N GLN A 147 12.27 11.33 -28.55
CA GLN A 147 11.28 12.37 -28.82
C GLN A 147 9.98 12.11 -28.05
N ALA A 148 9.50 10.88 -28.04
CA ALA A 148 8.29 10.52 -27.31
C ALA A 148 8.45 10.76 -25.80
N ILE A 149 9.56 10.29 -25.20
CA ILE A 149 9.87 10.50 -23.78
C ILE A 149 10.01 12.01 -23.47
N ALA A 150 10.67 12.78 -24.32
CA ALA A 150 10.80 14.23 -24.15
C ALA A 150 9.45 14.96 -24.18
N ASN A 151 8.48 14.43 -24.93
CA ASN A 151 7.13 14.99 -25.03
C ASN A 151 6.26 14.72 -23.78
N ILE A 152 6.62 13.75 -22.94
CA ILE A 152 5.90 13.45 -21.69
C ILE A 152 6.04 14.61 -20.71
N PHE A 153 7.28 15.12 -20.50
CA PHE A 153 7.57 16.29 -19.66
C PHE A 153 8.45 17.28 -20.43
N PRO A 154 7.89 18.08 -21.37
CA PRO A 154 8.69 18.90 -22.28
C PRO A 154 9.41 20.08 -21.62
N THR A 155 8.85 20.62 -20.53
CA THR A 155 9.45 21.77 -19.85
C THR A 155 10.42 21.36 -18.73
N VAL A 156 11.36 22.24 -18.39
CA VAL A 156 12.28 22.04 -17.25
C VAL A 156 11.51 21.94 -15.94
N ALA A 157 10.44 22.73 -15.79
CA ALA A 157 9.61 22.73 -14.59
C ALA A 157 8.89 21.38 -14.41
N GLU A 158 8.30 20.82 -15.48
CA GLU A 158 7.65 19.51 -15.47
C GLU A 158 8.65 18.41 -15.11
N ARG A 159 9.84 18.39 -15.71
CA ARG A 159 10.88 17.41 -15.39
C ARG A 159 11.34 17.49 -13.94
N ARG A 160 11.49 18.70 -13.38
CA ARG A 160 11.89 18.87 -11.96
C ARG A 160 10.79 18.45 -10.99
N SER A 161 9.54 18.59 -11.35
CA SER A 161 8.39 18.18 -10.52
C SER A 161 7.98 16.73 -10.70
N ALA A 162 8.56 16.02 -11.69
CA ALA A 162 8.28 14.62 -11.93
C ALA A 162 8.84 13.73 -10.80
N VAL A 163 7.98 12.95 -10.18
CA VAL A 163 8.36 11.96 -9.13
C VAL A 163 8.61 10.57 -9.76
N ILE A 164 8.31 10.38 -11.05
CA ILE A 164 8.50 9.13 -11.80
C ILE A 164 9.31 9.46 -13.04
N ASP A 165 10.21 8.55 -13.40
CA ASP A 165 10.91 8.60 -14.68
C ASP A 165 9.87 8.60 -15.83
N PRO A 166 9.94 9.54 -16.79
CA PRO A 166 8.98 9.61 -17.89
C PRO A 166 8.93 8.32 -18.72
N SER A 167 9.99 7.53 -18.78
CA SER A 167 9.98 6.24 -19.47
C SER A 167 8.92 5.27 -18.97
N HIS A 168 8.54 5.36 -17.69
CA HIS A 168 7.45 4.55 -17.11
C HIS A 168 6.05 4.97 -17.56
N LEU A 169 5.92 6.13 -18.21
CA LEU A 169 4.65 6.64 -18.69
C LEU A 169 4.52 6.56 -20.23
N ILE A 170 5.41 5.84 -20.89
CA ILE A 170 5.45 5.80 -22.36
C ILE A 170 4.21 5.12 -22.95
N ASP A 171 3.72 4.07 -22.34
CA ASP A 171 2.49 3.40 -22.74
C ASP A 171 1.27 4.31 -22.54
N ASP A 172 1.17 5.00 -21.39
CA ASP A 172 0.13 6.01 -21.14
C ASP A 172 0.14 7.10 -22.22
N TYR A 173 1.33 7.56 -22.57
CA TYR A 173 1.50 8.58 -23.62
C TYR A 173 0.98 8.07 -24.98
N VAL A 174 1.39 6.88 -25.37
CA VAL A 174 1.03 6.32 -26.69
C VAL A 174 -0.47 6.03 -26.78
N LEU A 175 -1.05 5.38 -25.76
CA LEU A 175 -2.48 5.06 -25.81
C LEU A 175 -3.33 6.32 -25.82
N SER A 176 -2.98 7.34 -25.02
CA SER A 176 -3.67 8.63 -25.04
C SER A 176 -3.61 9.30 -26.40
N ARG A 177 -2.42 9.27 -27.02
CA ARG A 177 -2.21 9.83 -28.35
C ARG A 177 -3.00 9.09 -29.42
N ASN A 178 -3.04 7.76 -29.36
CA ASN A 178 -3.77 6.95 -30.28
C ASN A 178 -5.28 7.16 -30.19
N ILE A 179 -5.83 7.35 -29.01
CA ILE A 179 -7.24 7.73 -28.85
C ILE A 179 -7.55 9.01 -29.62
N ALA A 180 -6.71 10.04 -29.52
CA ALA A 180 -6.89 11.29 -30.23
C ALA A 180 -6.63 11.13 -31.74
N LYS A 181 -5.54 10.42 -32.12
CA LYS A 181 -5.13 10.21 -33.52
C LYS A 181 -6.18 9.45 -34.32
N TYR A 182 -6.76 8.41 -33.74
CA TYR A 182 -7.73 7.54 -34.43
C TYR A 182 -9.19 7.86 -34.07
N GLY A 183 -9.45 8.91 -33.32
CA GLY A 183 -10.80 9.34 -32.95
C GLY A 183 -11.59 8.30 -32.14
N LEU A 184 -10.90 7.49 -31.29
CA LEU A 184 -11.52 6.43 -30.55
C LEU A 184 -12.39 7.00 -29.41
N LYS A 185 -13.58 6.44 -29.21
CA LYS A 185 -14.38 6.71 -28.03
C LYS A 185 -13.77 5.99 -26.84
N PHE A 186 -13.90 6.54 -25.64
CA PHE A 186 -13.45 5.87 -24.43
C PHE A 186 -14.40 6.08 -23.24
N ARG A 187 -14.40 5.14 -22.30
CA ARG A 187 -15.08 5.22 -21.00
C ARG A 187 -14.16 4.81 -19.89
N ARG A 188 -14.31 5.45 -18.75
CA ARG A 188 -13.64 5.04 -17.51
C ARG A 188 -14.32 3.81 -16.95
N LEU A 189 -13.56 2.75 -16.72
CA LEU A 189 -14.09 1.53 -16.09
C LEU A 189 -14.64 1.78 -14.70
N LYS A 190 -14.02 2.69 -13.93
CA LYS A 190 -14.52 3.06 -12.60
C LYS A 190 -15.94 3.60 -12.67
N GLU A 191 -16.22 4.56 -13.54
CA GLU A 191 -17.55 5.12 -13.73
C GLU A 191 -18.56 4.06 -14.16
N LEU A 192 -18.15 3.15 -15.03
CA LEU A 192 -18.98 2.04 -15.48
C LEU A 192 -19.35 1.09 -14.33
N PHE A 193 -18.41 0.81 -13.41
CA PHE A 193 -18.69 0.01 -12.21
C PHE A 193 -19.67 0.73 -11.28
N GLU A 194 -19.47 2.02 -11.02
CA GLU A 194 -20.34 2.83 -10.18
C GLU A 194 -21.76 2.88 -10.72
N GLU A 195 -21.95 3.08 -12.01
CA GLU A 195 -23.24 3.06 -12.71
C GLU A 195 -23.96 1.72 -12.58
N ASN A 196 -23.22 0.62 -12.48
CA ASN A 196 -23.76 -0.72 -12.30
C ASN A 196 -23.90 -1.13 -10.81
N GLY A 197 -23.74 -0.18 -9.89
CA GLY A 197 -23.99 -0.39 -8.46
C GLY A 197 -22.91 -1.17 -7.70
N PHE A 198 -21.74 -1.35 -8.28
CA PHE A 198 -20.62 -1.97 -7.60
C PHE A 198 -20.02 -1.03 -6.54
N LYS A 199 -19.62 -1.59 -5.40
CA LYS A 199 -19.10 -0.84 -4.26
C LYS A 199 -17.60 -1.05 -4.10
N GLU A 200 -16.91 -0.03 -3.60
CA GLU A 200 -15.51 -0.12 -3.25
C GLU A 200 -15.26 -1.14 -2.12
N VAL A 201 -14.18 -1.90 -2.25
CA VAL A 201 -13.69 -2.74 -1.16
C VAL A 201 -12.93 -1.87 -0.17
N ARG A 202 -13.28 -2.00 1.10
CA ARG A 202 -12.66 -1.24 2.19
C ARG A 202 -12.00 -2.18 3.18
N ASP A 203 -10.88 -1.74 3.77
CA ASP A 203 -10.23 -2.46 4.85
C ASP A 203 -11.07 -2.38 6.15
N ALA A 204 -10.59 -3.07 7.19
CA ALA A 204 -11.24 -3.07 8.50
C ALA A 204 -11.35 -1.68 9.16
N GLN A 205 -10.54 -0.70 8.71
CA GLN A 205 -10.57 0.69 9.15
C GLN A 205 -11.48 1.57 8.27
N GLY A 206 -12.17 0.99 7.29
CA GLY A 206 -13.04 1.69 6.36
C GLY A 206 -12.31 2.49 5.27
N ARG A 207 -10.99 2.33 5.13
CA ARG A 207 -10.20 2.96 4.07
C ARG A 207 -10.40 2.19 2.77
N VAL A 208 -10.55 2.90 1.66
CA VAL A 208 -10.53 2.26 0.34
C VAL A 208 -9.17 1.60 0.15
N ILE A 209 -9.16 0.31 -0.18
CA ILE A 209 -7.92 -0.38 -0.53
C ILE A 209 -7.35 0.35 -1.74
N ALA A 210 -6.14 0.91 -1.57
CA ALA A 210 -5.56 1.88 -2.48
C ALA A 210 -5.61 1.38 -3.94
N GLN A 211 -6.07 2.25 -4.84
CA GLN A 211 -6.25 1.99 -6.27
C GLN A 211 -7.09 0.75 -6.63
N GLY A 212 -7.78 0.16 -5.65
CA GLY A 212 -8.76 -0.89 -5.90
C GLY A 212 -9.99 -0.33 -6.60
N VAL A 213 -10.49 -1.02 -7.61
CA VAL A 213 -11.80 -0.78 -8.18
C VAL A 213 -12.56 -2.08 -8.03
N TYR A 214 -13.50 -2.13 -7.11
CA TYR A 214 -14.49 -3.18 -6.86
C TYR A 214 -14.01 -4.63 -7.05
N PHE A 215 -13.59 -5.00 -8.26
CA PHE A 215 -13.17 -6.33 -8.66
C PHE A 215 -11.71 -6.40 -9.11
N PHE A 216 -10.99 -5.28 -9.08
CA PHE A 216 -9.60 -5.21 -9.49
C PHE A 216 -8.78 -4.46 -8.45
N TYR A 217 -7.55 -4.87 -8.24
CA TYR A 217 -6.63 -4.20 -7.36
C TYR A 217 -5.23 -4.17 -7.98
N HIS A 218 -4.65 -2.99 -8.04
CA HIS A 218 -3.29 -2.77 -8.49
C HIS A 218 -2.60 -1.77 -7.56
N HIS A 219 -1.35 -2.04 -7.21
CA HIS A 219 -0.57 -1.17 -6.35
C HIS A 219 0.67 -0.65 -7.07
N TYR A 220 0.90 0.66 -6.98
CA TYR A 220 1.98 1.36 -7.68
C TYR A 220 3.36 1.22 -7.04
N LEU A 221 3.50 0.50 -5.92
CA LEU A 221 4.79 0.28 -5.26
C LEU A 221 5.77 -0.44 -6.18
N PHE A 222 7.00 0.06 -6.21
CA PHE A 222 8.10 -0.55 -6.98
C PHE A 222 8.84 -1.63 -6.19
N ASP A 223 8.80 -1.58 -4.85
CA ASP A 223 9.36 -2.62 -4.00
C ASP A 223 8.48 -3.87 -4.03
N ALA A 224 9.05 -4.99 -4.50
CA ALA A 224 8.31 -6.23 -4.67
C ALA A 224 7.80 -6.79 -3.34
N LYS A 225 8.57 -6.70 -2.26
CA LYS A 225 8.17 -7.20 -0.93
C LYS A 225 6.96 -6.44 -0.40
N GLN A 226 6.98 -5.11 -0.50
CA GLN A 226 5.86 -4.27 -0.10
C GLN A 226 4.63 -4.53 -0.97
N LYS A 227 4.82 -4.66 -2.29
CA LYS A 227 3.73 -4.98 -3.22
C LYS A 227 3.08 -6.32 -2.88
N VAL A 228 3.85 -7.38 -2.65
CA VAL A 228 3.34 -8.69 -2.23
C VAL A 228 2.51 -8.60 -0.96
N ALA A 229 2.96 -7.82 0.03
CA ALA A 229 2.22 -7.62 1.28
C ALA A 229 0.86 -6.96 1.03
N GLU A 230 0.81 -5.90 0.21
CA GLU A 230 -0.44 -5.21 -0.14
C GLU A 230 -1.38 -6.10 -0.98
N LEU A 231 -0.85 -6.90 -1.91
CA LEU A 231 -1.66 -7.86 -2.67
C LEU A 231 -2.28 -8.93 -1.75
N LYS A 232 -1.50 -9.51 -0.84
CA LYS A 232 -2.01 -10.47 0.16
C LYS A 232 -3.10 -9.86 1.04
N LYS A 233 -2.92 -8.61 1.45
CA LYS A 233 -3.92 -7.86 2.22
C LYS A 233 -5.22 -7.66 1.43
N ALA A 234 -5.14 -7.32 0.15
CA ALA A 234 -6.31 -7.21 -0.71
C ALA A 234 -7.03 -8.55 -0.88
N ILE A 235 -6.30 -9.65 -1.10
CA ILE A 235 -6.86 -11.01 -1.23
C ILE A 235 -7.59 -11.42 0.07
N ARG A 236 -7.02 -11.12 1.24
CA ARG A 236 -7.69 -11.37 2.54
C ARG A 236 -8.95 -10.50 2.70
N ALA A 237 -8.85 -9.21 2.36
CA ALA A 237 -10.00 -8.29 2.45
C ALA A 237 -11.15 -8.70 1.53
N TRP A 238 -10.85 -9.34 0.41
CA TRP A 238 -11.85 -9.92 -0.49
C TRP A 238 -12.43 -11.25 0.02
N GLY A 239 -11.84 -11.88 1.04
CA GLY A 239 -12.29 -13.16 1.60
C GLY A 239 -12.12 -14.36 0.65
N ILE A 240 -11.20 -14.28 -0.31
CA ILE A 240 -11.01 -15.30 -1.35
C ILE A 240 -9.80 -16.22 -1.13
N VAL A 241 -9.15 -16.15 0.03
CA VAL A 241 -7.96 -16.95 0.35
C VAL A 241 -8.24 -18.44 0.17
N GLU A 242 -9.25 -18.97 0.87
CA GLU A 242 -9.62 -20.39 0.81
C GLU A 242 -10.20 -20.76 -0.56
N LEU A 243 -11.07 -19.90 -1.11
CA LEU A 243 -11.72 -20.12 -2.41
C LEU A 243 -10.71 -20.36 -3.53
N MET A 244 -9.59 -19.67 -3.49
CA MET A 244 -8.53 -19.74 -4.51
C MET A 244 -7.38 -20.67 -4.13
N GLY A 245 -7.45 -21.33 -2.97
CA GLY A 245 -6.42 -22.24 -2.49
C GLY A 245 -5.10 -21.56 -2.11
N TYR A 246 -5.12 -20.26 -1.79
CA TYR A 246 -3.94 -19.60 -1.26
C TYR A 246 -3.60 -20.10 0.14
N SER A 247 -2.32 -20.29 0.38
CA SER A 247 -1.78 -20.58 1.72
C SER A 247 -0.85 -19.44 2.11
N PHE A 248 -1.38 -18.48 2.86
CA PHE A 248 -0.57 -17.40 3.39
C PHE A 248 -0.28 -17.68 4.86
N GLU A 249 0.97 -18.01 5.17
CA GLU A 249 1.39 -17.94 6.56
C GLU A 249 1.32 -16.47 7.01
N GLU A 250 0.45 -16.22 8.00
CA GLU A 250 0.36 -14.90 8.59
C GLU A 250 1.60 -14.62 9.44
N THR A 251 2.36 -13.63 9.03
CA THR A 251 3.46 -13.15 9.86
C THR A 251 2.92 -12.42 11.10
N PRO A 252 3.72 -12.29 12.17
CA PRO A 252 3.34 -11.46 13.30
C PRO A 252 2.96 -10.02 12.92
N VAL A 253 3.63 -9.45 11.91
CA VAL A 253 3.31 -8.10 11.41
C VAL A 253 1.97 -8.08 10.68
N ASP A 254 1.62 -9.10 9.91
CA ASP A 254 0.29 -9.22 9.28
C ASP A 254 -0.83 -9.19 10.34
N LYS A 255 -0.62 -9.89 11.46
CA LYS A 255 -1.57 -9.91 12.58
C LYS A 255 -1.65 -8.57 13.31
N ALA A 256 -0.50 -7.93 13.56
CA ALA A 256 -0.45 -6.59 14.14
C ALA A 256 -1.21 -5.57 13.27
N GLU A 257 -1.07 -5.64 11.95
CA GLU A 257 -1.72 -4.74 11.00
C GLU A 257 -3.25 -4.84 11.00
N GLN A 258 -3.81 -5.98 11.37
CA GLN A 258 -5.26 -6.18 11.52
C GLN A 258 -5.84 -5.49 12.77
N ILE A 259 -5.02 -5.20 13.77
CA ILE A 259 -5.43 -4.48 14.98
C ILE A 259 -5.64 -2.99 14.63
N LYS A 260 -6.72 -2.38 15.13
CA LYS A 260 -6.96 -0.94 14.96
C LYS A 260 -5.78 -0.12 15.49
N GLY A 261 -5.32 0.85 14.71
CA GLY A 261 -4.20 1.75 15.07
C GLY A 261 -3.66 2.48 13.86
N TRP A 262 -2.70 3.36 14.07
CA TRP A 262 -2.19 4.26 13.02
C TRP A 262 -0.82 3.86 12.46
N MET A 263 -0.07 3.03 13.18
CA MET A 263 1.25 2.59 12.69
C MET A 263 1.15 1.89 11.34
N THR A 264 2.04 2.28 10.45
CA THR A 264 2.18 1.69 9.12
C THR A 264 2.88 0.32 9.19
N ARG A 265 2.81 -0.45 8.11
CA ARG A 265 3.52 -1.73 8.02
C ARG A 265 5.04 -1.57 8.16
N PRO A 266 5.72 -0.63 7.49
CA PRO A 266 7.17 -0.42 7.68
C PRO A 266 7.56 -0.11 9.13
N GLU A 267 6.74 0.64 9.85
CA GLU A 267 6.97 0.93 11.28
C GLU A 267 6.82 -0.31 12.15
N LEU A 268 5.80 -1.13 11.89
CA LEU A 268 5.59 -2.40 12.60
C LEU A 268 6.71 -3.41 12.33
N GLU A 269 7.17 -3.52 11.08
CA GLU A 269 8.33 -4.35 10.71
C GLU A 269 9.58 -3.88 11.45
N TRP A 270 9.80 -2.57 11.50
CA TRP A 270 10.93 -1.99 12.20
C TRP A 270 10.90 -2.28 13.70
N LEU A 271 9.75 -2.11 14.38
CA LEU A 271 9.60 -2.45 15.80
C LEU A 271 9.83 -3.94 16.04
N TYR A 272 9.23 -4.80 15.21
CA TYR A 272 9.41 -6.25 15.30
C TYR A 272 10.87 -6.68 15.16
N GLU A 273 11.63 -6.05 14.24
CA GLU A 273 13.06 -6.34 14.03
C GLU A 273 13.93 -5.79 15.18
N LYS A 274 13.66 -4.55 15.62
CA LYS A 274 14.48 -3.88 16.64
C LYS A 274 14.39 -4.51 18.02
N VAL A 275 13.25 -5.09 18.36
CA VAL A 275 13.04 -5.71 19.67
C VAL A 275 13.63 -7.12 19.78
N GLN A 276 14.03 -7.73 18.67
CA GLN A 276 14.59 -9.08 18.66
C GLN A 276 15.88 -9.15 19.51
N GLY A 277 15.92 -10.13 20.42
CA GLY A 277 17.05 -10.30 21.32
C GLY A 277 17.12 -9.28 22.46
N MET A 278 16.05 -8.54 22.71
CA MET A 278 15.91 -7.69 23.90
C MET A 278 15.16 -8.44 25.00
N ASP A 279 15.67 -8.31 26.25
CA ASP A 279 15.07 -8.95 27.43
C ASP A 279 13.96 -8.12 28.06
N THR A 280 14.01 -6.80 27.91
CA THR A 280 13.07 -5.88 28.58
C THR A 280 12.72 -4.69 27.69
N VAL A 281 11.42 -4.48 27.46
CA VAL A 281 10.87 -3.40 26.64
C VAL A 281 9.78 -2.68 27.40
N ALA A 282 9.84 -1.35 27.49
CA ALA A 282 8.75 -0.51 27.98
C ALA A 282 8.07 0.19 26.81
N ALA A 283 6.76 -0.01 26.64
CA ALA A 283 5.95 0.60 25.60
C ALA A 283 4.88 1.49 26.24
N PHE A 284 4.87 2.76 25.86
CA PHE A 284 3.97 3.79 26.40
C PHE A 284 2.98 4.20 25.32
N GLY A 285 1.66 4.25 25.68
CA GLY A 285 0.60 4.49 24.71
C GLY A 285 0.36 3.27 23.83
N ASN A 286 -0.49 2.36 24.30
CA ASN A 286 -0.63 1.05 23.64
C ASN A 286 -1.93 0.93 22.85
N PHE A 287 -2.89 1.82 23.05
CA PHE A 287 -4.21 1.81 22.42
C PHE A 287 -4.80 0.40 22.31
N MET A 288 -5.17 -0.05 21.11
CA MET A 288 -5.74 -1.39 20.87
C MET A 288 -4.68 -2.50 20.75
N GLY A 289 -3.37 -2.18 20.88
CA GLY A 289 -2.28 -3.15 20.91
C GLY A 289 -1.59 -3.42 19.59
N ARG A 290 -1.74 -2.58 18.55
CA ARG A 290 -1.09 -2.79 17.24
C ARG A 290 0.44 -2.82 17.35
N SER A 291 1.06 -1.80 17.92
CA SER A 291 2.52 -1.76 18.20
C SER A 291 2.94 -2.83 19.21
N THR A 292 2.13 -3.01 20.27
CA THR A 292 2.38 -4.00 21.31
C THR A 292 2.44 -5.42 20.75
N TYR A 293 1.59 -5.75 19.76
CA TYR A 293 1.62 -7.05 19.11
C TYR A 293 2.98 -7.28 18.43
N ALA A 294 3.45 -6.33 17.63
CA ALA A 294 4.76 -6.41 16.96
C ALA A 294 5.92 -6.54 17.95
N LEU A 295 5.89 -5.75 19.04
CA LEU A 295 6.89 -5.81 20.11
C LEU A 295 6.88 -7.16 20.84
N CYS A 296 5.71 -7.66 21.25
CA CYS A 296 5.61 -8.95 21.93
C CYS A 296 6.08 -10.10 21.05
N ALA A 297 5.62 -10.13 19.81
CA ALA A 297 5.99 -11.19 18.86
C ALA A 297 7.47 -11.16 18.50
N GLY A 298 8.06 -9.97 18.32
CA GLY A 298 9.49 -9.81 18.04
C GLY A 298 10.37 -10.19 19.23
N ALA A 299 9.98 -9.84 20.47
CA ALA A 299 10.69 -10.17 21.69
C ALA A 299 10.66 -11.68 22.02
N LEU A 300 9.68 -12.44 21.51
CA LEU A 300 9.65 -13.91 21.67
C LEU A 300 10.73 -14.60 20.84
N GLY A 301 11.22 -13.98 19.75
CA GLY A 301 12.24 -14.55 18.86
C GLY A 301 11.79 -15.82 18.11
N ASN A 302 12.41 -16.08 16.97
CA ASN A 302 12.08 -17.22 16.11
C ASN A 302 12.60 -18.58 16.65
N ASN A 303 13.43 -18.61 17.70
CA ASN A 303 14.20 -19.80 18.12
C ASN A 303 13.93 -20.27 19.54
N GLY A 304 12.84 -19.83 20.23
CA GLY A 304 12.54 -20.30 21.59
C GLY A 304 13.59 -19.91 22.64
N GLY A 305 14.34 -18.84 22.39
CA GLY A 305 15.27 -18.24 23.35
C GLY A 305 14.55 -17.60 24.55
N PRO A 306 15.27 -17.05 25.54
CA PRO A 306 14.65 -16.37 26.67
C PRO A 306 13.73 -15.27 26.15
N HIS A 307 12.48 -15.35 26.56
CA HIS A 307 11.43 -14.46 26.08
C HIS A 307 11.58 -13.09 26.71
N GLY A 308 11.91 -12.07 25.89
CA GLY A 308 11.94 -10.68 26.35
C GLY A 308 10.56 -10.23 26.80
N LYS A 309 10.48 -9.59 27.97
CA LYS A 309 9.22 -9.05 28.52
C LYS A 309 8.91 -7.68 27.94
N VAL A 310 7.66 -7.51 27.51
CA VAL A 310 7.12 -6.23 27.07
C VAL A 310 6.16 -5.67 28.13
N TYR A 311 6.52 -4.55 28.69
CA TYR A 311 5.72 -3.81 29.66
C TYR A 311 4.86 -2.80 28.91
N ALA A 312 3.58 -3.13 28.70
CA ALA A 312 2.60 -2.24 28.09
C ALA A 312 2.04 -1.30 29.17
N ILE A 313 2.47 -0.07 29.14
CA ILE A 313 2.17 0.97 30.11
C ILE A 313 1.21 1.97 29.48
N ASP A 314 -0.02 2.03 29.99
CA ASP A 314 -1.09 2.88 29.47
C ASP A 314 -2.17 3.03 30.54
N PRO A 315 -2.76 4.19 30.76
CA PRO A 315 -3.95 4.33 31.60
C PRO A 315 -5.15 3.53 31.08
N PHE A 316 -5.16 3.19 29.77
CA PHE A 316 -6.24 2.53 29.04
C PHE A 316 -7.59 3.27 29.15
N ILE A 317 -7.54 4.57 29.32
CA ILE A 317 -8.70 5.45 29.34
C ILE A 317 -8.67 6.35 28.12
N PHE A 318 -9.73 6.32 27.34
CA PHE A 318 -9.88 7.20 26.19
C PHE A 318 -10.06 8.65 26.65
N SER A 319 -8.95 9.40 26.76
CA SER A 319 -8.93 10.75 27.32
C SER A 319 -7.96 11.65 26.56
N GLY A 320 -7.93 12.92 26.92
CA GLY A 320 -7.00 13.90 26.36
C GLY A 320 -7.46 14.51 25.02
N ASP A 321 -6.56 15.27 24.40
CA ASP A 321 -6.88 16.03 23.19
C ASP A 321 -7.12 15.15 21.96
N TRP A 322 -6.48 13.99 21.90
CA TRP A 322 -6.69 13.04 20.84
C TRP A 322 -8.13 12.50 20.76
N ALA A 323 -8.85 12.45 21.89
CA ALA A 323 -10.27 12.12 21.92
C ALA A 323 -11.13 13.10 21.10
N LYS A 324 -10.66 14.32 20.87
CA LYS A 324 -11.32 15.34 20.05
C LYS A 324 -11.11 15.13 18.55
N TYR A 325 -10.02 14.48 18.17
CA TYR A 325 -9.58 14.30 16.79
C TYR A 325 -9.82 12.88 16.25
N VAL A 326 -10.17 11.95 17.12
CA VAL A 326 -10.36 10.56 16.73
C VAL A 326 -11.62 10.42 15.88
N ASN A 327 -11.40 9.80 14.73
CA ASN A 327 -12.44 9.44 13.77
C ASN A 327 -13.59 8.69 14.47
N PRO A 328 -14.86 9.10 14.26
CA PRO A 328 -16.05 8.45 14.82
C PRO A 328 -16.13 6.93 14.57
N ASN A 329 -15.33 6.41 13.65
CA ASN A 329 -15.22 4.97 13.36
C ASN A 329 -14.49 4.14 14.43
N ILE A 330 -13.87 4.76 15.45
CA ILE A 330 -13.21 4.01 16.54
C ILE A 330 -14.21 3.47 17.55
N GLY A 331 -15.35 4.12 17.71
CA GLY A 331 -16.44 3.65 18.55
C GLY A 331 -16.25 3.85 20.05
N LEU A 332 -15.18 4.53 20.49
CA LEU A 332 -14.91 4.85 21.89
C LEU A 332 -15.45 6.25 22.27
N LYS A 333 -15.90 6.39 23.51
CA LYS A 333 -16.33 7.66 24.10
C LYS A 333 -15.27 8.20 25.05
N PRO A 334 -15.12 9.52 25.19
CA PRO A 334 -14.23 10.11 26.19
C PRO A 334 -14.54 9.55 27.59
N GLY A 335 -13.48 9.11 28.32
CA GLY A 335 -13.57 8.46 29.62
C GLY A 335 -13.78 6.95 29.58
N GLU A 336 -13.97 6.37 28.41
CA GLU A 336 -14.17 4.92 28.27
C GLU A 336 -12.87 4.14 28.45
N ASP A 337 -12.96 3.02 29.17
CA ASP A 337 -11.88 2.07 29.39
C ASP A 337 -11.81 1.10 28.21
N PHE A 338 -10.69 1.07 27.49
CA PHE A 338 -10.47 0.21 26.34
C PHE A 338 -9.51 -0.97 26.62
N SER A 339 -9.10 -1.18 27.91
CA SER A 339 -8.19 -2.27 28.27
C SER A 339 -8.71 -3.66 27.88
N GLY A 340 -10.03 -3.85 27.85
CA GLY A 340 -10.64 -5.09 27.41
C GLY A 340 -10.37 -5.43 25.94
N GLU A 341 -10.50 -4.45 25.05
CA GLU A 341 -10.19 -4.63 23.62
C GLU A 341 -8.69 -4.81 23.39
N PHE A 342 -7.85 -4.07 24.12
CA PHE A 342 -6.40 -4.28 24.11
C PHE A 342 -6.04 -5.73 24.47
N LEU A 343 -6.54 -6.23 25.61
CA LEU A 343 -6.25 -7.60 26.08
C LEU A 343 -6.80 -8.68 25.14
N LYS A 344 -7.92 -8.44 24.49
CA LYS A 344 -8.46 -9.33 23.45
C LYS A 344 -7.48 -9.52 22.30
N ASN A 345 -6.80 -8.45 21.90
CA ASN A 345 -5.84 -8.47 20.79
C ASN A 345 -4.48 -9.07 21.18
N VAL A 346 -3.96 -8.76 22.36
CA VAL A 346 -2.57 -9.09 22.76
C VAL A 346 -2.43 -9.89 24.04
N GLY A 347 -3.49 -10.11 24.80
CA GLY A 347 -3.44 -10.81 26.10
C GLY A 347 -3.03 -12.28 26.04
N HIS A 348 -2.95 -12.86 24.86
CA HIS A 348 -2.45 -14.22 24.63
C HIS A 348 -0.92 -14.33 24.69
N PHE A 349 -0.19 -13.21 24.63
CA PHE A 349 1.27 -13.22 24.73
C PHE A 349 1.73 -13.45 26.17
N GLN A 350 2.50 -14.51 26.41
CA GLN A 350 3.02 -14.87 27.73
C GLN A 350 4.11 -13.90 28.23
N ASN A 351 4.73 -13.16 27.34
CA ASN A 351 5.76 -12.16 27.64
C ASN A 351 5.20 -10.74 27.82
N LEU A 352 3.89 -10.56 27.76
CA LEU A 352 3.23 -9.27 27.99
C LEU A 352 2.99 -9.03 29.48
N VAL A 353 3.37 -7.86 29.97
CA VAL A 353 3.03 -7.34 31.30
C VAL A 353 2.23 -6.04 31.11
N THR A 354 0.96 -6.04 31.48
CA THR A 354 0.08 -4.87 31.33
C THR A 354 0.06 -4.05 32.63
N LEU A 355 0.37 -2.76 32.53
CA LEU A 355 0.36 -1.82 33.66
C LEU A 355 -0.60 -0.66 33.37
N LYS A 356 -1.72 -0.63 34.09
CA LYS A 356 -2.75 0.42 33.95
C LYS A 356 -2.35 1.69 34.70
N LYS A 357 -1.36 2.42 34.18
CA LYS A 357 -0.72 3.58 34.79
C LYS A 357 -0.23 4.57 33.76
N SER A 358 -0.01 5.81 34.18
CA SER A 358 0.77 6.75 33.36
C SER A 358 2.25 6.32 33.26
N SER A 359 2.94 6.79 32.23
CA SER A 359 4.39 6.57 32.03
C SER A 359 5.21 7.04 33.25
N LEU A 360 4.86 8.19 33.85
CA LEU A 360 5.54 8.75 35.02
C LEU A 360 5.29 7.98 36.33
N ASP A 361 4.08 7.43 36.50
CA ASP A 361 3.79 6.56 37.66
C ASP A 361 4.46 5.20 37.50
N ALA A 362 4.53 4.68 36.29
CA ALA A 362 5.23 3.43 36.01
C ALA A 362 6.75 3.55 36.25
N ALA A 363 7.34 4.73 36.05
CA ALA A 363 8.74 4.97 36.35
C ALA A 363 9.06 4.81 37.85
N LYS A 364 8.06 4.91 38.73
CA LYS A 364 8.19 4.76 40.22
C LYS A 364 7.73 3.40 40.72
N ASP A 365 7.20 2.56 39.81
CA ASP A 365 6.61 1.28 40.18
C ASP A 365 7.67 0.18 40.28
N PRO A 366 7.80 -0.51 41.43
CA PRO A 366 8.74 -1.62 41.60
C PRO A 366 8.43 -2.84 40.69
N ALA A 367 7.23 -2.92 40.11
CA ALA A 367 6.87 -3.96 39.14
C ALA A 367 7.58 -3.78 37.81
N VAL A 368 8.11 -2.59 37.52
CA VAL A 368 8.90 -2.30 36.31
C VAL A 368 10.39 -2.40 36.68
N PRO A 369 11.21 -3.11 35.89
CA PRO A 369 12.65 -3.17 36.10
C PRO A 369 13.28 -1.79 36.19
N ALA A 370 14.30 -1.64 37.07
CA ALA A 370 15.03 -0.38 37.21
C ALA A 370 15.66 0.07 35.87
N GLU A 371 16.05 -0.87 35.03
CA GLU A 371 16.55 -0.66 33.67
C GLU A 371 15.74 -1.47 32.69
N VAL A 372 15.51 -0.88 31.50
CA VAL A 372 14.92 -1.53 30.35
C VAL A 372 15.84 -1.38 29.13
N GLU A 373 15.82 -2.34 28.22
CA GLU A 373 16.68 -2.28 27.05
C GLU A 373 16.12 -1.37 25.96
N MET A 374 14.79 -1.30 25.87
CA MET A 374 14.10 -0.41 24.91
C MET A 374 12.95 0.34 25.60
N SER A 375 12.82 1.62 25.24
CA SER A 375 11.64 2.44 25.54
C SER A 375 11.03 2.93 24.24
N PHE A 376 9.73 2.69 24.06
CA PHE A 376 8.96 3.12 22.90
C PHE A 376 7.82 4.06 23.34
N PHE A 377 7.85 5.32 22.86
CA PHE A 377 6.91 6.38 23.24
C PHE A 377 5.90 6.65 22.13
N ASP A 378 4.63 6.46 22.44
CA ASP A 378 3.48 6.68 21.56
C ASP A 378 2.23 7.08 22.38
N ASP A 379 2.47 7.82 23.50
CA ASP A 379 1.42 8.19 24.47
C ASP A 379 0.92 9.63 24.25
N ASP A 380 1.26 10.58 25.10
CA ASP A 380 0.87 11.99 24.94
C ASP A 380 1.89 12.72 24.05
N HIS A 381 1.40 13.28 22.93
CA HIS A 381 2.22 13.92 21.89
C HIS A 381 2.52 15.40 22.16
N SER A 382 2.14 15.93 23.35
CA SER A 382 2.52 17.28 23.76
C SER A 382 4.02 17.36 24.06
N TYR A 383 4.60 18.55 23.82
CA TYR A 383 6.00 18.80 24.14
C TYR A 383 6.33 18.51 25.60
N GLU A 384 5.49 19.02 26.51
CA GLU A 384 5.67 18.90 27.97
C GLU A 384 5.60 17.45 28.45
N ALA A 385 4.65 16.68 27.94
CA ALA A 385 4.49 15.28 28.34
C ALA A 385 5.66 14.43 27.85
N LEU A 386 6.08 14.60 26.59
CA LEU A 386 7.21 13.86 26.06
C LEU A 386 8.53 14.24 26.76
N MET A 387 8.77 15.53 27.04
CA MET A 387 9.95 15.95 27.81
C MET A 387 9.99 15.28 29.17
N ALA A 388 8.89 15.28 29.93
CA ALA A 388 8.81 14.62 31.23
C ALA A 388 9.05 13.10 31.13
N ASN A 389 8.55 12.45 30.09
CA ASN A 389 8.79 11.04 29.81
C ASN A 389 10.26 10.77 29.50
N LEU A 390 10.91 11.59 28.68
CA LEU A 390 12.32 11.45 28.35
C LEU A 390 13.19 11.63 29.60
N GLU A 391 12.91 12.63 30.44
CA GLU A 391 13.61 12.83 31.75
C GLU A 391 13.47 11.62 32.66
N ALA A 392 12.30 10.99 32.71
CA ALA A 392 12.03 9.85 33.58
C ALA A 392 12.65 8.53 33.08
N TRP A 393 12.79 8.35 31.78
CA TRP A 393 13.11 7.06 31.16
C TRP A 393 14.47 7.00 30.45
N ASP A 394 15.07 8.15 30.05
CA ASP A 394 16.34 8.13 29.33
C ASP A 394 17.45 7.40 30.09
N HIS A 395 17.62 7.71 31.35
CA HIS A 395 18.65 7.11 32.22
C HIS A 395 18.38 5.64 32.56
N ARG A 396 17.15 5.17 32.39
CA ARG A 396 16.73 3.78 32.63
C ARG A 396 16.78 2.91 31.34
N THR A 397 16.95 3.52 30.20
CA THR A 397 16.97 2.80 28.92
C THR A 397 18.41 2.57 28.47
N THR A 398 18.76 1.32 28.23
CA THR A 398 20.17 0.92 28.03
C THR A 398 20.58 0.73 26.58
N LYS A 399 19.65 0.38 25.66
CA LYS A 399 20.00 0.08 24.26
C LYS A 399 19.31 1.01 23.23
N LEU A 400 18.00 1.20 23.31
CA LEU A 400 17.24 1.91 22.28
C LEU A 400 16.11 2.75 22.89
N ILE A 401 16.12 4.04 22.61
CA ILE A 401 14.98 4.93 22.86
C ILE A 401 14.37 5.27 21.51
N CYS A 402 13.07 5.13 21.38
CA CYS A 402 12.36 5.46 20.16
C CYS A 402 10.93 5.90 20.44
N GLY A 403 10.27 6.46 19.42
CA GLY A 403 8.87 6.85 19.50
C GLY A 403 8.28 7.12 18.12
N HIS A 404 7.02 7.47 18.12
CA HIS A 404 6.19 7.71 16.94
C HIS A 404 5.94 9.21 16.70
N ASP A 405 5.20 9.56 15.66
CA ASP A 405 4.70 10.91 15.30
C ASP A 405 5.75 12.01 15.07
N PHE A 406 6.99 11.63 14.79
CA PHE A 406 8.08 12.58 14.59
C PHE A 406 7.91 13.51 13.38
N THR A 407 7.24 13.03 12.35
CA THR A 407 6.98 13.78 11.12
C THR A 407 5.54 14.24 10.96
N ASP A 408 4.67 13.88 11.92
CA ASP A 408 3.26 14.26 11.85
C ASP A 408 3.08 15.76 12.12
N PRO A 409 2.52 16.53 11.16
CA PRO A 409 2.29 17.95 11.33
C PRO A 409 1.28 18.30 12.42
N MET A 410 0.45 17.34 12.88
CA MET A 410 -0.49 17.52 13.98
C MET A 410 0.22 17.55 15.34
N TYR A 411 1.41 16.93 15.44
CA TYR A 411 2.14 16.78 16.70
C TYR A 411 3.55 17.41 16.66
N PRO A 412 3.70 18.71 16.37
CA PRO A 412 5.00 19.37 16.24
C PRO A 412 5.81 19.34 17.54
N GLY A 413 5.13 19.19 18.70
CA GLY A 413 5.75 19.07 20.02
C GLY A 413 6.66 17.87 20.16
N VAL A 414 6.35 16.74 19.50
CA VAL A 414 7.18 15.52 19.51
C VAL A 414 8.58 15.82 18.96
N LYS A 415 8.64 16.36 17.76
CA LYS A 415 9.92 16.69 17.11
C LYS A 415 10.72 17.74 17.88
N GLN A 416 10.04 18.73 18.45
CA GLN A 416 10.65 19.75 19.25
C GLN A 416 11.30 19.15 20.52
N ALA A 417 10.55 18.37 21.29
CA ALA A 417 11.04 17.75 22.53
C ALA A 417 12.25 16.84 22.27
N VAL A 418 12.16 15.98 21.26
CA VAL A 418 13.23 15.05 20.90
C VAL A 418 14.52 15.78 20.49
N TYR A 419 14.41 16.84 19.67
CA TYR A 419 15.58 17.62 19.27
C TYR A 419 16.17 18.44 20.40
N GLU A 420 15.36 18.99 21.29
CA GLU A 420 15.82 19.76 22.44
C GLU A 420 16.54 18.85 23.46
N PHE A 421 15.99 17.67 23.71
CA PHE A 421 16.56 16.74 24.68
C PHE A 421 17.87 16.11 24.22
N TYR A 422 17.92 15.63 22.96
CA TYR A 422 19.05 14.83 22.44
C TYR A 422 20.02 15.60 21.54
N GLY A 423 19.61 16.73 20.97
CA GLY A 423 20.32 17.40 19.87
C GLY A 423 20.03 16.74 18.51
N LYS A 424 19.90 17.56 17.46
CA LYS A 424 19.53 17.11 16.10
C LYS A 424 20.46 16.03 15.53
N ASP A 425 21.75 16.14 15.79
CA ASP A 425 22.77 15.25 15.24
C ASP A 425 22.71 13.82 15.81
N ARG A 426 22.14 13.65 17.00
CA ARG A 426 21.99 12.34 17.64
C ARG A 426 20.69 11.63 17.27
N VAL A 427 19.68 12.38 16.86
CA VAL A 427 18.35 11.85 16.53
C VAL A 427 18.40 11.23 15.13
N LYS A 428 18.01 9.96 15.06
CA LYS A 428 17.85 9.25 13.79
C LYS A 428 16.38 9.06 13.48
N GLN A 429 16.04 9.08 12.20
CA GLN A 429 14.70 8.78 11.72
C GLN A 429 14.66 7.32 11.22
N GLY A 430 13.65 6.61 11.67
CA GLY A 430 13.25 5.30 11.16
C GLY A 430 12.24 5.42 10.01
N PRO A 431 11.49 4.36 9.74
CA PRO A 431 10.41 4.42 8.74
C PRO A 431 9.34 5.44 9.14
N ASP A 432 8.77 6.09 8.14
CA ASP A 432 7.65 7.04 8.22
C ASP A 432 7.81 8.07 9.36
N SER A 433 7.17 7.87 10.49
CA SER A 433 7.18 8.80 11.62
C SER A 433 7.96 8.32 12.85
N ILE A 434 8.71 7.24 12.74
CA ILE A 434 9.58 6.74 13.83
C ILE A 434 10.81 7.64 14.01
N TRP A 435 11.11 7.99 15.26
CA TRP A 435 12.40 8.55 15.66
C TRP A 435 13.11 7.61 16.64
N TYR A 436 14.45 7.66 16.68
CA TYR A 436 15.19 6.84 17.63
C TYR A 436 16.57 7.36 17.99
N ILE A 437 17.03 6.95 19.19
CA ILE A 437 18.38 7.15 19.73
C ILE A 437 18.96 5.79 20.06
N GLN A 438 20.09 5.47 19.46
CA GLN A 438 20.87 4.30 19.84
C GLN A 438 21.76 4.66 21.03
N LYS A 439 21.63 3.94 22.14
CA LYS A 439 22.44 4.11 23.35
C LYS A 439 23.79 3.41 23.25
#